data_4026fde172df46e240e41f0b85b32470
#
_entry.id   4026fde172df46e240e41f0b85b32470
#
_cell.length_a   1.000
_cell.length_b   1.000
_cell.length_c   1.000
_cell.angle_alpha   90.00
_cell.angle_beta   90.00
_cell.angle_gamma   90.00
#
_symmetry.space_group_name_H-M   'P 1'
#
loop_
_entity.id
_entity.type
_entity.pdbx_description
1 polymer ?
#
loop_
_entity_poly.entity_id
_entity_poly.type
_entity_poly.pdbx_seq_one_letter_code
_entity_poly.pdbx_strand_id
1 'polypeptide(L)'
;MKQIRKRLLSVLLICVLFAVSACHTNPPQEQLYSRLFDHFEKYGFSCRLQPMPQDQPAPIYKASAWQTLRLNGEEVLLYFDDSNRADYLSGFVDPEEFGSVWRFGLRFVLVYDGDDPAVLEALNAIENE
;
A
#
# COMPACT_ATOMS: atom_id res chain seq x y z
N MET A 1 15.11 49.03 -12.99
CA MET A 1 16.00 47.98 -12.47
C MET A 1 15.64 47.51 -11.07
N LYS A 2 15.27 48.36 -10.13
CA LYS A 2 14.91 47.92 -8.75
C LYS A 2 13.64 47.07 -8.67
N GLN A 3 12.67 47.21 -9.59
CA GLN A 3 11.42 46.42 -9.60
C GLN A 3 11.62 45.01 -10.11
N ILE A 4 12.56 44.76 -11.01
CA ILE A 4 12.85 43.43 -11.58
C ILE A 4 13.54 42.57 -10.53
N ARG A 5 14.43 43.12 -9.72
CA ARG A 5 15.08 42.41 -8.62
C ARG A 5 14.12 42.00 -7.51
N LYS A 6 13.13 42.84 -7.18
CA LYS A 6 12.09 42.50 -6.20
C LYS A 6 11.16 41.38 -6.68
N ARG A 7 10.82 41.37 -7.96
CA ARG A 7 9.98 40.32 -8.56
C ARG A 7 10.72 39.00 -8.66
N LEU A 8 12.01 39.02 -9.02
CA LEU A 8 12.85 37.81 -9.04
C LEU A 8 13.03 37.21 -7.64
N LEU A 9 13.23 38.02 -6.60
CA LEU A 9 13.34 37.55 -5.22
C LEU A 9 12.03 36.93 -4.73
N SER A 10 10.87 37.51 -5.09
CA SER A 10 9.57 36.94 -4.71
C SER A 10 9.29 35.63 -5.37
N VAL A 11 9.63 35.46 -6.65
CA VAL A 11 9.48 34.19 -7.37
C VAL A 11 10.40 33.12 -6.81
N LEU A 12 11.63 33.47 -6.48
CA LEU A 12 12.60 32.53 -5.89
C LEU A 12 12.13 32.06 -4.50
N LEU A 13 11.57 32.96 -3.69
CA LEU A 13 11.05 32.63 -2.37
C LEU A 13 9.85 31.66 -2.46
N ILE A 14 8.96 31.85 -3.42
CA ILE A 14 7.81 30.98 -3.66
C ILE A 14 8.28 29.58 -4.09
N CYS A 15 9.27 29.47 -4.97
CA CYS A 15 9.83 28.18 -5.40
C CYS A 15 10.47 27.42 -4.24
N VAL A 16 11.16 28.10 -3.34
CA VAL A 16 11.78 27.50 -2.15
C VAL A 16 10.72 26.98 -1.18
N LEU A 17 9.63 27.72 -0.97
CA LEU A 17 8.52 27.28 -0.12
C LEU A 17 7.83 26.05 -0.67
N PHE A 18 7.62 25.94 -1.99
CA PHE A 18 7.06 24.75 -2.62
C PHE A 18 7.98 23.55 -2.51
N ALA A 19 9.29 23.72 -2.68
CA ALA A 19 10.26 22.64 -2.54
C ALA A 19 10.32 22.10 -1.11
N VAL A 20 10.27 22.96 -0.10
CA VAL A 20 10.26 22.55 1.32
C VAL A 20 8.97 21.81 1.67
N SER A 21 7.81 22.24 1.17
CA SER A 21 6.54 21.55 1.37
C SER A 21 6.54 20.16 0.76
N ALA A 22 7.13 19.98 -0.43
CA ALA A 22 7.22 18.67 -1.11
C ALA A 22 8.13 17.69 -0.37
N CYS A 23 9.18 18.17 0.31
CA CYS A 23 10.13 17.30 1.05
C CYS A 23 9.54 16.76 2.37
N HIS A 24 8.51 17.40 2.93
CA HIS A 24 7.93 17.02 4.22
C HIS A 24 6.60 16.25 4.11
N THR A 25 6.04 16.08 2.93
CA THR A 25 4.79 15.34 2.72
C THR A 25 5.08 13.86 2.52
N ASN A 26 4.43 13.02 3.34
CA ASN A 26 4.37 11.58 3.08
C ASN A 26 3.71 11.34 1.71
N PRO A 27 4.09 10.26 0.98
CA PRO A 27 3.41 9.91 -0.26
C PRO A 27 1.90 9.79 -0.02
N PRO A 28 1.04 10.27 -0.93
CA PRO A 28 -0.40 10.08 -0.79
C PRO A 28 -0.74 8.59 -0.77
N GLN A 29 -1.79 8.23 -0.04
CA GLN A 29 -2.27 6.85 0.04
C GLN A 29 -2.51 6.25 -1.34
N GLU A 30 -3.09 7.00 -2.26
CA GLU A 30 -3.33 6.58 -3.65
C GLU A 30 -2.05 6.16 -4.37
N GLN A 31 -0.95 6.86 -4.14
CA GLN A 31 0.34 6.54 -4.74
C GLN A 31 0.90 5.23 -4.19
N LEU A 32 0.69 4.95 -2.91
CA LEU A 32 1.11 3.70 -2.28
C LEU A 32 0.31 2.51 -2.82
N TYR A 33 -1.00 2.66 -2.98
CA TYR A 33 -1.84 1.65 -3.63
C TYR A 33 -1.44 1.42 -5.08
N SER A 34 -1.13 2.49 -5.80
CA SER A 34 -0.67 2.40 -7.19
C SER A 34 0.61 1.58 -7.32
N ARG A 35 1.56 1.76 -6.41
CA ARG A 35 2.79 0.96 -6.38
C ARG A 35 2.51 -0.52 -6.11
N LEU A 36 1.59 -0.81 -5.21
CA LEU A 36 1.18 -2.19 -4.92
C LEU A 36 0.53 -2.83 -6.13
N PHE A 37 -0.39 -2.14 -6.79
CA PHE A 37 -1.07 -2.62 -7.99
C PHE A 37 -0.11 -2.82 -9.15
N ASP A 38 0.84 -1.89 -9.36
CA ASP A 38 1.86 -2.00 -10.40
C ASP A 38 2.71 -3.27 -10.21
N HIS A 39 3.00 -3.64 -8.97
CA HIS A 39 3.70 -4.88 -8.67
C HIS A 39 2.94 -6.10 -9.21
N PHE A 40 1.63 -6.21 -8.90
CA PHE A 40 0.82 -7.33 -9.36
C PHE A 40 0.56 -7.28 -10.86
N GLU A 41 0.44 -6.11 -11.45
CA GLU A 41 0.28 -5.96 -12.91
C GLU A 41 1.49 -6.45 -13.70
N LYS A 42 2.70 -6.31 -13.16
CA LYS A 42 3.92 -6.90 -13.75
C LYS A 42 3.82 -8.42 -13.87
N TYR A 43 3.09 -9.07 -12.98
CA TYR A 43 2.86 -10.52 -12.99
C TYR A 43 1.61 -10.93 -13.76
N GLY A 44 1.00 -10.00 -14.47
CA GLY A 44 -0.15 -10.27 -15.34
C GLY A 44 -1.50 -10.22 -14.65
N PHE A 45 -1.57 -9.71 -13.43
CA PHE A 45 -2.82 -9.62 -12.68
C PHE A 45 -3.55 -8.31 -12.93
N SER A 46 -4.87 -8.41 -13.03
CA SER A 46 -5.78 -7.27 -12.95
C SER A 46 -6.23 -7.12 -11.50
N CYS A 47 -5.91 -6.01 -10.88
CA CYS A 47 -6.19 -5.76 -9.47
C CYS A 47 -7.55 -5.11 -9.28
N ARG A 48 -8.31 -5.60 -8.30
CA ARG A 48 -9.59 -5.03 -7.92
C ARG A 48 -9.73 -5.05 -6.41
N LEU A 49 -10.01 -3.90 -5.80
CA LEU A 49 -10.30 -3.79 -4.38
C LEU A 49 -11.80 -3.85 -4.12
N GLN A 50 -12.17 -4.62 -3.09
CA GLN A 50 -13.55 -4.71 -2.60
C GLN A 50 -13.53 -4.62 -1.07
N PRO A 51 -14.58 -4.09 -0.44
CA PRO A 51 -14.72 -4.18 1.01
C PRO A 51 -14.78 -5.64 1.45
N MET A 52 -14.14 -5.95 2.56
CA MET A 52 -14.25 -7.28 3.15
C MET A 52 -15.68 -7.47 3.70
N PRO A 53 -16.32 -8.66 3.49
CA PRO A 53 -17.63 -8.92 4.04
C PRO A 53 -17.64 -8.77 5.57
N GLN A 54 -18.73 -8.15 6.10
CA GLN A 54 -18.83 -7.86 7.53
C GLN A 54 -18.95 -9.10 8.43
N ASP A 55 -19.43 -10.21 7.87
CA ASP A 55 -19.60 -11.49 8.54
C ASP A 55 -18.32 -12.36 8.51
N GLN A 56 -17.31 -11.95 7.76
CA GLN A 56 -16.04 -12.65 7.66
C GLN A 56 -15.12 -12.23 8.81
N PRO A 57 -14.50 -13.20 9.54
CA PRO A 57 -13.54 -12.84 10.58
C PRO A 57 -12.30 -12.16 9.99
N ALA A 58 -11.85 -11.09 10.65
CA ALA A 58 -10.67 -10.36 10.24
C ALA A 58 -9.41 -10.99 10.84
N PRO A 59 -8.29 -11.05 10.10
CA PRO A 59 -7.02 -11.58 10.61
C PRO A 59 -6.47 -10.82 11.82
N ILE A 60 -6.76 -9.52 11.89
CA ILE A 60 -6.48 -8.65 13.04
C ILE A 60 -7.78 -7.91 13.34
N TYR A 61 -8.09 -7.67 14.60
CA TYR A 61 -9.32 -6.98 14.98
C TYR A 61 -9.43 -5.60 14.29
N LYS A 62 -10.62 -5.16 13.99
CA LYS A 62 -11.10 -4.06 13.13
C LYS A 62 -11.33 -4.52 11.69
N ALA A 63 -12.38 -5.30 11.52
CA ALA A 63 -12.79 -5.81 10.20
C ALA A 63 -12.95 -4.69 9.15
N SER A 64 -13.35 -3.49 9.57
CA SER A 64 -13.55 -2.34 8.67
C SER A 64 -12.25 -1.82 8.02
N ALA A 65 -11.09 -2.17 8.56
CA ALA A 65 -9.79 -1.75 8.02
C ALA A 65 -9.26 -2.70 6.96
N TRP A 66 -9.86 -3.88 6.81
CA TRP A 66 -9.45 -4.88 5.83
C TRP A 66 -10.26 -4.75 4.55
N GLN A 67 -9.58 -5.01 3.44
CA GLN A 67 -10.18 -5.06 2.11
C GLN A 67 -9.83 -6.39 1.46
N THR A 68 -10.60 -6.78 0.45
CA THR A 68 -10.28 -7.92 -0.40
C THR A 68 -9.64 -7.40 -1.69
N LEU A 69 -8.42 -7.82 -1.94
CA LEU A 69 -7.74 -7.61 -3.22
C LEU A 69 -8.00 -8.82 -4.11
N ARG A 70 -8.70 -8.60 -5.22
CA ARG A 70 -8.94 -9.63 -6.20
C ARG A 70 -7.86 -9.62 -7.27
N LEU A 71 -7.24 -10.77 -7.44
CA LEU A 71 -6.22 -11.03 -8.46
C LEU A 71 -6.77 -12.12 -9.39
N ASN A 72 -7.44 -11.71 -10.48
CA ASN A 72 -8.01 -12.62 -11.48
C ASN A 72 -8.93 -13.72 -10.90
N GLY A 73 -9.71 -13.39 -9.89
CA GLY A 73 -10.62 -14.34 -9.24
C GLY A 73 -10.12 -14.95 -7.93
N GLU A 74 -8.85 -14.84 -7.64
CA GLU A 74 -8.29 -15.19 -6.33
C GLU A 74 -8.43 -14.02 -5.36
N GLU A 75 -8.62 -14.34 -4.07
CA GLU A 75 -8.83 -13.34 -3.03
C GLU A 75 -7.62 -13.26 -2.10
N VAL A 76 -7.06 -12.07 -1.99
CA VAL A 76 -6.00 -11.73 -1.03
C VAL A 76 -6.57 -10.70 -0.06
N LEU A 77 -6.45 -10.94 1.23
CA LEU A 77 -6.84 -9.95 2.24
C LEU A 77 -5.76 -8.88 2.33
N LEU A 78 -6.17 -7.63 2.34
CA LEU A 78 -5.27 -6.48 2.33
C LEU A 78 -5.61 -5.53 3.47
N TYR A 79 -4.59 -5.21 4.26
CA TYR A 79 -4.66 -4.20 5.31
C TYR A 79 -3.69 -3.06 5.00
N PHE A 80 -4.18 -1.83 5.10
CA PHE A 80 -3.34 -0.63 4.98
C PHE A 80 -3.19 0.03 6.35
N ASP A 81 -1.94 0.23 6.79
CA ASP A 81 -1.62 0.92 8.04
C ASP A 81 -0.99 2.28 7.75
N ASP A 82 -1.61 3.34 8.24
CA ASP A 82 -1.13 4.71 8.06
C ASP A 82 0.04 5.08 8.99
N SER A 83 0.38 4.19 9.92
CA SER A 83 1.41 4.43 10.95
C SER A 83 2.72 3.66 10.72
N ASN A 84 2.95 3.10 9.53
CA ASN A 84 4.17 2.35 9.19
C ASN A 84 4.43 1.13 10.08
N ARG A 85 3.38 0.42 10.52
CA ARG A 85 3.48 -0.71 11.45
C ARG A 85 3.16 -2.07 10.83
N ALA A 86 3.23 -2.19 9.50
CA ALA A 86 2.90 -3.44 8.83
C ALA A 86 3.72 -4.62 9.35
N ASP A 87 4.99 -4.42 9.64
CA ASP A 87 5.87 -5.43 10.22
C ASP A 87 5.36 -5.93 11.57
N TYR A 88 5.05 -5.02 12.46
CA TYR A 88 4.51 -5.33 13.79
C TYR A 88 3.15 -6.01 13.69
N LEU A 89 2.24 -5.48 12.90
CA LEU A 89 0.88 -5.97 12.77
C LEU A 89 0.82 -7.36 12.11
N SER A 90 1.71 -7.65 11.17
CA SER A 90 1.74 -8.95 10.50
C SER A 90 1.99 -10.11 11.46
N GLY A 91 2.68 -9.86 12.59
CA GLY A 91 2.92 -10.85 13.62
C GLY A 91 1.69 -11.30 14.40
N PHE A 92 0.58 -10.55 14.31
CA PHE A 92 -0.67 -10.90 14.98
C PHE A 92 -1.59 -11.77 14.14
N VAL A 93 -1.27 -12.00 12.88
CA VAL A 93 -2.06 -12.87 12.00
C VAL A 93 -1.73 -14.32 12.29
N ASP A 94 -2.76 -15.13 12.61
CA ASP A 94 -2.60 -16.57 12.78
C ASP A 94 -2.56 -17.23 11.38
N PRO A 95 -1.40 -17.77 10.95
CA PRO A 95 -1.30 -18.36 9.62
C PRO A 95 -2.08 -19.67 9.47
N GLU A 96 -2.38 -20.38 10.55
CA GLU A 96 -3.18 -21.60 10.50
C GLU A 96 -4.65 -21.28 10.24
N GLU A 97 -5.14 -20.16 10.74
CA GLU A 97 -6.52 -19.75 10.55
C GLU A 97 -6.72 -18.96 9.25
N PHE A 98 -5.81 -18.04 8.92
CA PHE A 98 -6.01 -17.07 7.84
C PHE A 98 -5.13 -17.27 6.61
N GLY A 99 -4.05 -18.04 6.74
CA GLY A 99 -3.09 -18.26 5.65
C GLY A 99 -1.77 -17.54 5.85
N SER A 100 -0.93 -17.59 4.84
CA SER A 100 0.38 -16.97 4.88
C SER A 100 0.31 -15.45 4.77
N VAL A 101 1.33 -14.78 5.30
CA VAL A 101 1.34 -13.32 5.45
C VAL A 101 2.54 -12.75 4.71
N TRP A 102 2.29 -11.68 3.96
CA TRP A 102 3.32 -10.88 3.29
C TRP A 102 3.18 -9.42 3.67
N ARG A 103 4.25 -8.66 3.47
CA ARG A 103 4.27 -7.22 3.70
C ARG A 103 4.78 -6.53 2.45
N PHE A 104 4.10 -5.46 2.04
CA PHE A 104 4.54 -4.60 0.97
C PHE A 104 4.88 -3.23 1.56
N GLY A 105 6.17 -2.87 1.56
CA GLY A 105 6.64 -1.66 2.23
C GLY A 105 6.34 -1.70 3.74
N LEU A 106 6.12 -0.53 4.33
CA LEU A 106 5.88 -0.38 5.77
C LEU A 106 4.38 -0.30 6.13
N ARG A 107 3.49 -0.32 5.13
CA ARG A 107 2.08 0.01 5.34
C ARG A 107 1.09 -1.06 4.90
N PHE A 108 1.50 -2.04 4.12
CA PHE A 108 0.58 -3.07 3.64
C PHE A 108 0.89 -4.42 4.25
N VAL A 109 -0.17 -5.07 4.74
CA VAL A 109 -0.16 -6.47 5.15
C VAL A 109 -1.09 -7.22 4.20
N LEU A 110 -0.58 -8.32 3.62
CA LEU A 110 -1.35 -9.17 2.71
C LEU A 110 -1.44 -10.56 3.31
N VAL A 111 -2.63 -11.17 3.24
CA VAL A 111 -2.88 -12.52 3.75
C VAL A 111 -3.54 -13.34 2.64
N TYR A 112 -2.99 -14.50 2.34
CA TYR A 112 -3.49 -15.37 1.29
C TYR A 112 -3.49 -16.82 1.76
N ASP A 113 -4.64 -17.47 1.65
CA ASP A 113 -4.86 -18.86 2.05
C ASP A 113 -4.96 -19.80 0.86
N GLY A 114 -4.83 -19.31 -0.37
CA GLY A 114 -4.92 -20.11 -1.58
C GLY A 114 -3.59 -20.76 -1.97
N ASP A 115 -3.66 -21.54 -3.01
CA ASP A 115 -2.53 -22.31 -3.55
C ASP A 115 -2.24 -22.04 -5.04
N ASP A 116 -2.82 -20.98 -5.59
CA ASP A 116 -2.57 -20.59 -6.99
C ASP A 116 -1.09 -20.23 -7.18
N PRO A 117 -0.36 -20.97 -8.06
CA PRO A 117 1.08 -20.75 -8.20
C PRO A 117 1.46 -19.36 -8.71
N ALA A 118 0.63 -18.78 -9.57
CA ALA A 118 0.90 -17.45 -10.11
C ALA A 118 0.74 -16.36 -9.05
N VAL A 119 -0.27 -16.48 -8.17
CA VAL A 119 -0.47 -15.57 -7.04
C VAL A 119 0.68 -15.70 -6.05
N LEU A 120 1.07 -16.93 -5.70
CA LEU A 120 2.20 -17.16 -4.79
C LEU A 120 3.52 -16.62 -5.34
N GLU A 121 3.76 -16.74 -6.63
CA GLU A 121 4.94 -16.16 -7.28
C GLU A 121 4.96 -14.65 -7.12
N ALA A 122 3.84 -13.98 -7.39
CA ALA A 122 3.74 -12.53 -7.25
C ALA A 122 3.89 -12.07 -5.80
N LEU A 123 3.30 -12.81 -4.85
CA LEU A 123 3.42 -12.50 -3.42
C LEU A 123 4.84 -12.70 -2.91
N ASN A 124 5.49 -13.79 -3.28
CA ASN A 124 6.87 -14.07 -2.87
C ASN A 124 7.87 -13.05 -3.44
N ALA A 125 7.57 -12.47 -4.59
CA ALA A 125 8.39 -11.42 -5.18
C ALA A 125 8.34 -10.10 -4.41
N ILE A 126 7.33 -9.87 -3.59
CA ILE A 126 7.22 -8.66 -2.76
C ILE A 126 8.37 -8.54 -1.76
N GLU A 127 8.85 -9.63 -1.22
CA GLU A 127 9.91 -9.65 -0.21
C GLU A 127 11.25 -9.10 -0.73
N ASN A 128 11.37 -8.98 -2.05
CA ASN A 128 12.58 -8.47 -2.70
C ASN A 128 12.50 -6.99 -3.11
N GLU A 129 11.40 -6.33 -2.83
CA GLU A 129 11.22 -4.90 -3.06
C GLU A 129 11.33 -4.12 -1.73
#